data_13d27a3f857d43e331c3c83fe1b703fa
#
_entry.id   13d27a3f857d43e331c3c83fe1b703fa
#
_cell.length_a   1.000
_cell.length_b   1.000
_cell.length_c   1.000
_cell.angle_alpha   90.00
_cell.angle_beta   90.00
_cell.angle_gamma   90.00
#
_symmetry.space_group_name_H-M   'P 1'
#
loop_
_entity.id
_entity.type
_entity.pdbx_description
1 polymer ?
#
loop_
_entity_poly.entity_id
_entity_poly.type
_entity_poly.pdbx_seq_one_letter_code
_entity_poly.pdbx_strand_id
1 'polypeptide(L)'
;MLYFSSEEKVDILPLRKCLEFLQSEKLPETGKRVDLKDGIYCVGGSYETLPESEAVWEGHKKYVDLHCVLTGEERIGIVDSRHCQPGPYHHEDDFYLAEAKVQKWVEMKPGSALCLFPEDVHQVKVRMNPEKPVNTTKVVFKIPVEMFR
;
A
#
# COMPACT_ATOMS: atom_id res chain seq x y z
N MET A 1 9.60 -3.94 -5.40
CA MET A 1 9.12 -3.35 -4.14
C MET A 1 10.27 -2.93 -3.24
N LEU A 2 10.00 -1.99 -2.34
CA LEU A 2 10.96 -1.55 -1.34
C LEU A 2 10.29 -1.64 0.04
N TYR A 3 10.96 -2.29 0.99
CA TYR A 3 10.46 -2.42 2.36
C TYR A 3 11.47 -1.80 3.32
N PHE A 4 11.01 -0.85 4.15
CA PHE A 4 11.90 -0.09 5.03
C PHE A 4 11.13 0.46 6.24
N SER A 5 11.86 1.02 7.22
CA SER A 5 11.26 1.75 8.33
C SER A 5 10.88 3.16 7.88
N SER A 6 9.69 3.62 8.27
CA SER A 6 9.24 4.98 7.96
C SER A 6 10.10 6.07 8.62
N GLU A 7 10.96 5.69 9.56
CA GLU A 7 11.92 6.58 10.22
C GLU A 7 13.27 6.65 9.52
N GLU A 8 13.52 5.79 8.53
CA GLU A 8 14.76 5.80 7.77
C GLU A 8 14.86 7.04 6.87
N LYS A 9 16.10 7.50 6.65
CA LYS A 9 16.36 8.49 5.61
C LYS A 9 16.43 7.79 4.27
N VAL A 10 15.49 8.11 3.41
CA VAL A 10 15.40 7.52 2.07
C VAL A 10 15.82 8.57 1.04
N ASP A 11 16.80 8.22 0.20
CA ASP A 11 17.34 9.14 -0.81
C ASP A 11 16.52 9.22 -2.10
N ILE A 12 15.40 8.52 -2.16
CA ILE A 12 14.48 8.59 -3.29
C ILE A 12 13.51 9.73 -3.00
N LEU A 13 13.63 10.83 -3.74
CA LEU A 13 12.92 12.08 -3.45
C LEU A 13 11.41 11.95 -3.27
N PRO A 14 10.66 11.25 -4.15
CA PRO A 14 9.22 11.11 -3.93
C PRO A 14 8.87 10.41 -2.62
N LEU A 15 9.62 9.39 -2.24
CA LEU A 15 9.41 8.68 -0.97
C LEU A 15 9.74 9.55 0.22
N ARG A 16 10.82 10.34 0.13
CA ARG A 16 11.21 11.28 1.19
C ARG A 16 10.08 12.28 1.47
N LYS A 17 9.50 12.84 0.42
CA LYS A 17 8.38 13.79 0.55
C LYS A 17 7.19 13.18 1.29
N CYS A 18 6.87 11.92 0.97
CA CYS A 18 5.79 11.21 1.64
C CYS A 18 6.10 10.97 3.12
N LEU A 19 7.32 10.54 3.44
CA LEU A 19 7.72 10.27 4.82
C LEU A 19 7.77 11.56 5.66
N GLU A 20 8.18 12.67 5.08
CA GLU A 20 8.14 13.97 5.75
C GLU A 20 6.69 14.37 6.08
N PHE A 21 5.77 14.16 5.13
CA PHE A 21 4.35 14.41 5.36
C PHE A 21 3.79 13.48 6.44
N LEU A 22 4.23 12.22 6.47
CA LEU A 22 3.80 11.24 7.46
C LEU A 22 4.12 11.69 8.90
N GLN A 23 5.21 12.43 9.08
CA GLN A 23 5.59 12.99 10.38
C GLN A 23 4.77 14.21 10.77
N SER A 24 3.97 14.76 9.87
CA SER A 24 3.12 15.90 10.15
C SER A 24 1.84 15.47 10.87
N GLU A 25 1.17 16.40 11.53
CA GLU A 25 -0.11 16.14 12.20
C GLU A 25 -1.32 16.19 11.25
N LYS A 26 -1.07 16.35 9.95
CA LYS A 26 -2.12 16.57 8.94
C LYS A 26 -2.49 15.29 8.18
N LEU A 27 -2.40 14.14 8.82
CA LEU A 27 -2.73 12.87 8.18
C LEU A 27 -4.24 12.77 7.91
N PRO A 28 -4.63 12.14 6.79
CA PRO A 28 -6.04 12.02 6.44
C PRO A 28 -6.79 11.09 7.40
N GLU A 29 -8.02 11.47 7.71
CA GLU A 29 -8.95 10.57 8.39
C GLU A 29 -9.33 9.41 7.47
N THR A 30 -9.88 8.34 8.06
CA THR A 30 -10.35 7.17 7.30
C THR A 30 -11.29 7.57 6.18
N GLY A 31 -11.01 7.10 4.98
CA GLY A 31 -11.79 7.39 3.79
C GLY A 31 -11.58 8.77 3.20
N LYS A 32 -10.70 9.58 3.76
CA LYS A 32 -10.40 10.92 3.26
C LYS A 32 -9.10 10.93 2.48
N ARG A 33 -9.02 11.87 1.54
CA ARG A 33 -7.85 12.08 0.70
C ARG A 33 -7.22 13.44 1.02
N VAL A 34 -5.89 13.47 1.04
CA VAL A 34 -5.11 14.72 1.14
C VAL A 34 -4.17 14.78 -0.06
N ASP A 35 -4.25 15.87 -0.81
CA ASP A 35 -3.37 16.09 -1.96
C ASP A 35 -2.07 16.77 -1.50
N LEU A 36 -0.96 16.20 -1.92
CA LEU A 36 0.37 16.78 -1.77
C LEU A 36 0.74 17.48 -3.08
N LYS A 37 1.99 17.94 -3.20
CA LYS A 37 2.51 18.53 -4.45
C LYS A 37 2.81 17.45 -5.49
N ASP A 38 2.92 17.87 -6.75
CA ASP A 38 3.39 17.06 -7.87
C ASP A 38 2.51 15.84 -8.20
N GLY A 39 1.21 15.95 -7.89
CA GLY A 39 0.26 14.87 -8.19
C GLY A 39 0.25 13.74 -7.17
N ILE A 40 1.04 13.83 -6.12
CA ILE A 40 1.03 12.85 -5.02
C ILE A 40 -0.20 13.12 -4.15
N TYR A 41 -0.86 12.05 -3.71
CA TYR A 41 -1.92 12.15 -2.71
C TYR A 41 -1.85 10.98 -1.76
N CYS A 42 -2.52 11.10 -0.62
CA CYS A 42 -2.62 9.99 0.33
C CYS A 42 -4.06 9.81 0.79
N VAL A 43 -4.35 8.59 1.20
CA VAL A 43 -5.66 8.18 1.71
C VAL A 43 -5.46 7.47 3.04
N GLY A 44 -6.30 7.82 4.02
CA GLY A 44 -6.32 7.12 5.31
C GLY A 44 -7.25 5.93 5.26
N GLY A 45 -6.90 4.87 5.96
CA GLY A 45 -7.74 3.69 6.12
C GLY A 45 -7.67 3.13 7.53
N SER A 46 -8.82 2.73 8.07
CA SER A 46 -8.91 2.03 9.33
C SER A 46 -9.88 0.87 9.14
N TYR A 47 -9.44 -0.33 9.51
CA TYR A 47 -10.19 -1.56 9.22
C TYR A 47 -9.74 -2.68 10.15
N GLU A 48 -10.55 -3.71 10.21
CA GLU A 48 -10.19 -4.97 10.83
C GLU A 48 -9.58 -5.88 9.75
N THR A 49 -8.46 -6.51 10.04
CA THR A 49 -7.80 -7.41 9.08
C THR A 49 -8.68 -8.61 8.75
N LEU A 50 -8.50 -9.14 7.54
CA LEU A 50 -9.32 -10.18 6.94
C LEU A 50 -8.57 -11.51 6.88
N PRO A 51 -9.30 -12.65 6.91
CA PRO A 51 -8.68 -13.91 6.54
C PRO A 51 -8.26 -13.85 5.07
N GLU A 52 -7.22 -14.58 4.71
CA GLU A 52 -6.68 -14.60 3.35
C GLU A 52 -7.75 -14.88 2.29
N SER A 53 -8.70 -15.76 2.60
CA SER A 53 -9.77 -16.14 1.67
C SER A 53 -10.74 -15.02 1.32
N GLU A 54 -10.80 -13.96 2.12
CA GLU A 54 -11.67 -12.81 1.91
C GLU A 54 -10.95 -11.58 1.35
N ALA A 55 -9.63 -11.59 1.37
CA ALA A 55 -8.81 -10.49 0.87
C ALA A 55 -8.63 -10.59 -0.63
N VAL A 56 -8.73 -9.45 -1.33
CA VAL A 56 -8.63 -9.43 -2.79
C VAL A 56 -7.24 -9.02 -3.23
N TRP A 57 -6.86 -9.50 -4.44
CA TRP A 57 -5.66 -9.08 -5.13
C TRP A 57 -5.97 -7.90 -6.01
N GLU A 58 -5.10 -6.89 -5.99
CA GLU A 58 -5.24 -5.73 -6.86
C GLU A 58 -3.90 -5.25 -7.40
N GLY A 59 -3.96 -4.56 -8.53
CA GLY A 59 -2.81 -3.95 -9.16
C GLY A 59 -3.14 -2.57 -9.70
N HIS A 60 -2.10 -1.81 -9.99
CA HIS A 60 -2.18 -0.44 -10.48
C HIS A 60 -1.24 -0.25 -11.67
N LYS A 61 -1.48 0.79 -12.48
CA LYS A 61 -0.63 1.08 -13.65
C LYS A 61 -0.03 2.48 -13.63
N LYS A 62 -0.75 3.45 -13.05
CA LYS A 62 -0.38 4.87 -13.09
C LYS A 62 0.34 5.34 -11.83
N TYR A 63 0.14 4.67 -10.71
CA TYR A 63 0.65 5.08 -9.41
C TYR A 63 1.50 3.99 -8.77
N VAL A 64 2.48 4.45 -8.03
CA VAL A 64 3.25 3.64 -7.09
C VAL A 64 2.62 3.84 -5.72
N ASP A 65 2.38 2.78 -4.98
CA ASP A 65 1.77 2.82 -3.65
C ASP A 65 2.84 2.77 -2.57
N LEU A 66 2.76 3.68 -1.60
CA LEU A 66 3.56 3.59 -0.38
C LEU A 66 2.62 3.37 0.79
N HIS A 67 2.65 2.17 1.37
CA HIS A 67 1.84 1.77 2.51
C HIS A 67 2.59 2.02 3.81
N CYS A 68 1.98 2.75 4.74
CA CYS A 68 2.57 3.05 6.05
C CYS A 68 1.56 2.70 7.15
N VAL A 69 1.86 1.66 7.94
CA VAL A 69 1.01 1.27 9.06
C VAL A 69 1.28 2.19 10.25
N LEU A 70 0.22 2.76 10.82
CA LEU A 70 0.29 3.65 11.98
C LEU A 70 0.00 2.90 13.27
N THR A 71 -1.04 2.07 13.28
CA THR A 71 -1.42 1.23 14.42
C THR A 71 -1.87 -0.13 13.92
N GLY A 72 -1.78 -1.15 14.77
CA GLY A 72 -2.18 -2.50 14.39
C GLY A 72 -1.11 -3.23 13.60
N GLU A 73 -1.54 -4.13 12.75
CA GLU A 73 -0.65 -4.95 11.92
C GLU A 73 -1.42 -5.57 10.76
N GLU A 74 -0.72 -5.92 9.70
CA GLU A 74 -1.26 -6.72 8.60
C GLU A 74 -0.11 -7.39 7.87
N ARG A 75 -0.40 -8.43 7.12
CA ARG A 75 0.55 -8.91 6.13
C ARG A 75 0.00 -8.63 4.74
N ILE A 76 0.90 -8.38 3.81
CA ILE A 76 0.58 -8.09 2.42
C ILE A 76 1.21 -9.17 1.57
N GLY A 77 0.38 -9.84 0.76
CA GLY A 77 0.85 -10.82 -0.20
C GLY A 77 1.29 -10.11 -1.48
N ILE A 78 2.39 -10.56 -2.06
CA ILE A 78 2.96 -9.98 -3.29
C ILE A 78 3.10 -11.07 -4.33
N VAL A 79 2.78 -10.71 -5.58
CA VAL A 79 3.03 -11.52 -6.76
C VAL A 79 3.48 -10.62 -7.91
N ASP A 80 4.38 -11.09 -8.74
CA ASP A 80 4.75 -10.37 -9.96
C ASP A 80 3.54 -10.35 -10.91
N SER A 81 3.28 -9.19 -11.51
CA SER A 81 2.13 -8.99 -12.40
C SER A 81 2.06 -9.99 -13.57
N ARG A 82 3.22 -10.54 -13.98
CA ARG A 82 3.30 -11.58 -15.02
C ARG A 82 2.74 -12.93 -14.55
N HIS A 83 2.56 -13.12 -13.26
CA HIS A 83 2.11 -14.38 -12.66
C HIS A 83 0.72 -14.27 -12.03
N CYS A 84 -0.04 -13.26 -12.41
CA CYS A 84 -1.44 -13.14 -11.97
C CYS A 84 -2.37 -13.16 -13.18
N GLN A 85 -3.66 -13.37 -12.91
CA GLN A 85 -4.71 -13.26 -13.91
C GLN A 85 -5.47 -11.96 -13.66
N PRO A 86 -5.19 -10.89 -14.45
CA PRO A 86 -5.83 -9.60 -14.22
C PRO A 86 -7.26 -9.60 -14.73
N GLY A 87 -8.13 -8.92 -13.99
CA GLY A 87 -9.46 -8.55 -14.42
C GLY A 87 -9.45 -7.24 -15.21
N PRO A 88 -10.63 -6.68 -15.50
CA PRO A 88 -10.74 -5.42 -16.23
C PRO A 88 -10.04 -4.26 -15.49
N TYR A 89 -9.34 -3.43 -16.25
CA TYR A 89 -8.69 -2.25 -15.70
C TYR A 89 -9.65 -1.07 -15.63
N HIS A 90 -9.73 -0.43 -14.47
CA HIS A 90 -10.55 0.75 -14.22
C HIS A 90 -9.67 2.01 -14.27
N HIS A 91 -9.72 2.70 -15.41
CA HIS A 91 -8.86 3.86 -15.68
C HIS A 91 -9.04 5.02 -14.70
N GLU A 92 -10.26 5.27 -14.26
CA GLU A 92 -10.54 6.41 -13.38
C GLU A 92 -9.96 6.25 -12.00
N ASP A 93 -9.96 5.03 -11.48
CA ASP A 93 -9.48 4.71 -10.14
C ASP A 93 -8.10 4.06 -10.14
N ASP A 94 -7.51 3.84 -11.31
CA ASP A 94 -6.22 3.18 -11.50
C ASP A 94 -6.12 1.86 -10.74
N PHE A 95 -7.04 0.93 -11.00
CA PHE A 95 -6.93 -0.38 -10.40
C PHE A 95 -7.53 -1.48 -11.27
N TYR A 96 -7.07 -2.68 -11.02
CA TYR A 96 -7.70 -3.91 -11.50
C TYR A 96 -7.63 -4.95 -10.39
N LEU A 97 -8.67 -5.77 -10.30
CA LEU A 97 -8.65 -6.94 -9.45
C LEU A 97 -7.96 -8.08 -10.18
N ALA A 98 -7.38 -9.02 -9.46
CA ALA A 98 -6.67 -10.14 -10.05
C ALA A 98 -6.90 -11.41 -9.24
N GLU A 99 -6.60 -12.54 -9.88
CA GLU A 99 -6.47 -13.83 -9.21
C GLU A 99 -4.99 -14.20 -9.20
N ALA A 100 -4.50 -14.63 -8.06
CA ALA A 100 -3.08 -14.91 -7.90
C ALA A 100 -2.82 -15.85 -6.72
N LYS A 101 -1.61 -16.41 -6.72
CA LYS A 101 -1.06 -17.13 -5.56
C LYS A 101 0.10 -16.34 -5.02
N VAL A 102 0.18 -16.25 -3.71
CA VAL A 102 1.24 -15.50 -3.04
C VAL A 102 2.62 -16.06 -3.39
N GLN A 103 3.52 -15.18 -3.81
CA GLN A 103 4.94 -15.50 -3.98
C GLN A 103 5.75 -15.06 -2.75
N LYS A 104 5.33 -13.95 -2.10
CA LYS A 104 6.02 -13.41 -0.95
C LYS A 104 5.03 -12.74 0.00
N TRP A 105 5.21 -12.94 1.30
CA TRP A 105 4.50 -12.21 2.34
C TRP A 105 5.39 -11.13 2.93
N VAL A 106 4.81 -9.94 3.15
CA VAL A 106 5.46 -8.85 3.87
C VAL A 106 4.66 -8.56 5.13
N GLU A 107 5.32 -8.59 6.27
CA GLU A 107 4.71 -8.27 7.55
C GLU A 107 4.81 -6.78 7.84
N MET A 108 3.66 -6.14 8.06
CA MET A 108 3.57 -4.71 8.31
C MET A 108 3.18 -4.45 9.75
N LYS A 109 3.96 -3.63 10.43
CA LYS A 109 3.75 -3.19 11.82
C LYS A 109 3.88 -1.67 11.89
N PRO A 110 3.49 -1.03 13.01
CA PRO A 110 3.70 0.41 13.15
C PRO A 110 5.16 0.78 12.86
N GLY A 111 5.37 1.75 12.00
CA GLY A 111 6.70 2.15 11.54
C GLY A 111 7.20 1.42 10.28
N SER A 112 6.48 0.40 9.78
CA SER A 112 6.83 -0.24 8.51
C SER A 112 6.33 0.60 7.34
N ALA A 113 7.13 0.67 6.29
CA ALA A 113 6.78 1.30 5.01
C ALA A 113 7.06 0.31 3.87
N LEU A 114 6.10 0.16 2.97
CA LEU A 114 6.21 -0.74 1.82
C LEU A 114 5.84 0.02 0.55
N CYS A 115 6.82 0.13 -0.34
CA CYS A 115 6.64 0.76 -1.65
C CYS A 115 6.38 -0.32 -2.70
N LEU A 116 5.23 -0.25 -3.35
CA LEU A 116 4.77 -1.21 -4.35
C LEU A 116 4.68 -0.53 -5.71
N PHE A 117 5.38 -1.08 -6.68
CA PHE A 117 5.39 -0.60 -8.07
C PHE A 117 4.29 -1.30 -8.88
N PRO A 118 3.99 -0.84 -10.12
CA PRO A 118 2.96 -1.48 -10.94
C PRO A 118 3.14 -3.00 -11.14
N GLU A 119 4.39 -3.49 -11.19
CA GLU A 119 4.67 -4.92 -11.30
C GLU A 119 4.39 -5.71 -10.04
N ASP A 120 4.19 -5.04 -8.91
CA ASP A 120 3.93 -5.68 -7.62
C ASP A 120 2.43 -5.74 -7.36
N VAL A 121 1.78 -6.80 -7.85
CA VAL A 121 0.36 -7.05 -7.56
C VAL A 121 0.26 -7.55 -6.12
N HIS A 122 -0.73 -7.04 -5.38
CA HIS A 122 -0.73 -7.23 -3.94
C HIS A 122 -2.10 -7.56 -3.37
N GLN A 123 -2.07 -8.30 -2.26
CA GLN A 123 -3.23 -8.69 -1.47
C GLN A 123 -3.06 -8.07 -0.09
N VAL A 124 -3.84 -7.02 0.20
CA VAL A 124 -3.72 -6.23 1.43
C VAL A 124 -4.71 -6.64 2.50
N LYS A 125 -4.52 -6.11 3.70
CA LYS A 125 -5.43 -6.27 4.86
C LYS A 125 -5.51 -7.70 5.39
N VAL A 126 -4.52 -8.54 5.11
CA VAL A 126 -4.53 -9.93 5.55
C VAL A 126 -4.05 -10.05 6.99
N ARG A 127 -4.71 -10.88 7.77
CA ARG A 127 -4.32 -11.15 9.15
C ARG A 127 -2.90 -11.70 9.25
N MET A 128 -2.14 -11.21 10.22
CA MET A 128 -0.84 -11.79 10.59
C MET A 128 -1.04 -13.20 11.14
N ASN A 129 -1.94 -13.33 12.10
CA ASN A 129 -2.38 -14.61 12.65
C ASN A 129 -3.75 -14.92 12.06
N PRO A 130 -3.94 -16.03 11.31
CA PRO A 130 -5.21 -16.36 10.67
C PRO A 130 -6.42 -16.37 11.60
N GLU A 131 -6.23 -16.62 12.88
CA GLU A 131 -7.31 -16.71 13.86
C GLU A 131 -7.56 -15.41 14.63
N LYS A 132 -6.75 -14.38 14.38
CA LYS A 132 -6.81 -13.14 15.16
C LYS A 132 -6.95 -11.90 14.28
N PRO A 133 -8.18 -11.34 14.14
CA PRO A 133 -8.35 -10.06 13.50
C PRO A 133 -7.74 -8.94 14.34
N VAL A 134 -7.16 -7.94 13.69
CA VAL A 134 -6.55 -6.78 14.35
C VAL A 134 -7.04 -5.51 13.69
N ASN A 135 -7.47 -4.54 14.51
CA ASN A 135 -7.82 -3.21 14.00
C ASN A 135 -6.53 -2.50 13.60
N THR A 136 -6.48 -2.08 12.35
CA THR A 136 -5.28 -1.51 11.74
C THR A 136 -5.60 -0.16 11.12
N THR A 137 -4.74 0.82 11.38
CA THR A 137 -4.82 2.14 10.75
C THR A 137 -3.59 2.33 9.88
N LYS A 138 -3.83 2.75 8.64
CA LYS A 138 -2.80 2.85 7.62
C LYS A 138 -3.01 4.11 6.77
N VAL A 139 -1.91 4.67 6.28
CA VAL A 139 -1.92 5.70 5.25
C VAL A 139 -1.26 5.12 4.02
N VAL A 140 -1.90 5.30 2.86
CA VAL A 140 -1.35 4.89 1.57
C VAL A 140 -1.11 6.15 0.74
N PHE A 141 0.13 6.36 0.33
CA PHE A 141 0.48 7.41 -0.60
C PHE A 141 0.41 6.88 -2.03
N LYS A 142 -0.18 7.67 -2.90
CA LYS A 142 -0.26 7.39 -4.34
C LYS A 142 0.69 8.34 -5.05
N ILE A 143 1.72 7.81 -5.67
CA ILE A 143 2.81 8.58 -6.29
C ILE A 143 2.79 8.32 -7.79
N PRO A 144 2.67 9.36 -8.64
CA PRO A 144 2.71 9.14 -10.09
C PRO A 144 3.95 8.35 -10.49
N VAL A 145 3.76 7.32 -11.31
CA VAL A 145 4.84 6.39 -11.68
C VAL A 145 6.01 7.10 -12.38
N GLU A 146 5.73 8.17 -13.13
CA GLU A 146 6.77 8.95 -13.82
C GLU A 146 7.75 9.65 -12.88
N MET A 147 7.42 9.81 -11.61
CA MET A 147 8.36 10.38 -10.63
C MET A 147 9.52 9.44 -10.29
N PHE A 148 9.43 8.18 -10.69
CA PHE A 148 10.49 7.18 -10.52
C PHE A 148 11.29 6.91 -11.78
N ARG A 149 11.01 7.61 -12.85
CA ARG A 149 11.67 7.45 -14.16
C ARG A 149 12.72 8.51 -14.40
#